data_9b688174831163f4902591a13e0f9b67
#
_entry.id   9b688174831163f4902591a13e0f9b67
#
_cell.length_a   1.000
_cell.length_b   1.000
_cell.length_c   1.000
_cell.angle_alpha   90.00
_cell.angle_beta   90.00
_cell.angle_gamma   90.00
#
_symmetry.space_group_name_H-M   'P 1'
#
loop_
_entity.id
_entity.type
_entity.pdbx_description
1 polymer ?
#
loop_
_entity_poly.entity_id
_entity_poly.type
_entity_poly.pdbx_seq_one_letter_code
_entity_poly.pdbx_strand_id
1 'polypeptide(L)'
;MTATNSAIAAFPELQRLVDLREAGWSFLPVTDDDGELTELRGVRAWPGGFADALRVVYTTDAAGLRVDHMGCVVWQREGGLAEVVDGLLTLPGPETVGAPRLVLGRSPSGIWVP
;
A
#
# COMPACT_ATOMS: atom_id res chain seq x y z
N MET A 1 -2.59 13.49 -19.54
CA MET A 1 -2.14 13.78 -18.19
C MET A 1 -3.02 14.70 -17.43
N THR A 2 -3.92 15.35 -18.10
CA THR A 2 -4.86 16.27 -17.46
C THR A 2 -5.71 15.60 -16.38
N ALA A 3 -6.18 14.35 -16.62
CA ALA A 3 -7.02 13.66 -15.63
C ALA A 3 -6.29 13.41 -14.32
N THR A 4 -5.02 12.96 -14.37
CA THR A 4 -4.21 12.74 -13.17
C THR A 4 -3.93 14.06 -12.45
N ASN A 5 -3.54 15.09 -13.19
CA ASN A 5 -3.24 16.39 -12.61
C ASN A 5 -4.48 17.03 -11.99
N SER A 6 -5.64 16.87 -12.63
CA SER A 6 -6.90 17.40 -12.10
C SER A 6 -7.31 16.68 -10.82
N ALA A 7 -7.13 15.36 -10.76
CA ALA A 7 -7.42 14.59 -9.56
C ALA A 7 -6.51 14.99 -8.40
N ILE A 8 -5.21 15.18 -8.67
CA ILE A 8 -4.25 15.59 -7.64
C ILE A 8 -4.58 17.00 -7.15
N ALA A 9 -5.00 17.91 -8.03
CA ALA A 9 -5.40 19.25 -7.64
C ALA A 9 -6.61 19.23 -6.70
N ALA A 10 -7.58 18.35 -6.94
CA ALA A 10 -8.75 18.21 -6.09
C ALA A 10 -8.43 17.47 -4.79
N PHE A 11 -7.53 16.47 -4.85
CA PHE A 11 -7.15 15.63 -3.72
C PHE A 11 -5.63 15.50 -3.68
N PRO A 12 -4.93 16.45 -3.06
CA PRO A 12 -3.45 16.46 -3.04
C PRO A 12 -2.84 15.17 -2.51
N GLU A 13 -3.55 14.42 -1.68
CA GLU A 13 -3.09 13.15 -1.14
C GLU A 13 -2.81 12.12 -2.25
N LEU A 14 -3.43 12.27 -3.41
CA LEU A 14 -3.20 11.35 -4.54
C LEU A 14 -1.78 11.43 -5.09
N GLN A 15 -1.07 12.54 -4.83
CA GLN A 15 0.35 12.61 -5.18
C GLN A 15 1.14 11.48 -4.52
N ARG A 16 0.73 11.05 -3.33
CA ARG A 16 1.37 9.93 -2.62
C ARG A 16 1.34 8.64 -3.43
N LEU A 17 0.26 8.39 -4.18
CA LEU A 17 0.16 7.20 -5.02
C LEU A 17 1.13 7.26 -6.19
N VAL A 18 1.34 8.44 -6.76
CA VAL A 18 2.34 8.64 -7.80
C VAL A 18 3.74 8.39 -7.23
N ASP A 19 4.00 8.88 -6.03
CA ASP A 19 5.29 8.68 -5.36
C ASP A 19 5.58 7.19 -5.15
N LEU A 20 4.59 6.40 -4.74
CA LEU A 20 4.73 4.96 -4.59
C LEU A 20 4.99 4.28 -5.94
N ARG A 21 4.27 4.68 -6.98
CA ARG A 21 4.46 4.13 -8.31
C ARG A 21 5.90 4.34 -8.79
N GLU A 22 6.43 5.53 -8.57
CA GLU A 22 7.81 5.85 -8.92
C GLU A 22 8.81 5.05 -8.08
N ALA A 23 8.41 4.62 -6.89
CA ALA A 23 9.23 3.78 -6.02
C ALA A 23 9.13 2.29 -6.38
N GLY A 24 8.35 1.91 -7.39
CA GLY A 24 8.28 0.53 -7.85
C GLY A 24 6.99 -0.22 -7.48
N TRP A 25 5.98 0.49 -7.00
CA TRP A 25 4.70 -0.13 -6.65
C TRP A 25 3.83 -0.33 -7.89
N SER A 26 3.01 -1.38 -7.85
CA SER A 26 1.97 -1.64 -8.84
C SER A 26 0.61 -1.48 -8.19
N PHE A 27 -0.38 -1.02 -8.95
CA PHE A 27 -1.71 -0.76 -8.43
C PHE A 27 -2.77 -1.53 -9.20
N LEU A 28 -3.81 -1.95 -8.48
CA LEU A 28 -4.97 -2.65 -9.03
C LEU A 28 -6.24 -2.01 -8.46
N PRO A 29 -7.06 -1.40 -9.32
CA PRO A 29 -8.37 -0.91 -8.88
C PRO A 29 -9.32 -2.10 -8.67
N VAL A 30 -10.16 -2.01 -7.64
CA VAL A 30 -11.20 -2.98 -7.35
C VAL A 30 -12.54 -2.28 -7.56
N THR A 31 -13.38 -2.86 -8.40
CA THR A 31 -14.69 -2.31 -8.73
C THR A 31 -15.80 -3.26 -8.30
N ASP A 32 -16.99 -2.70 -8.08
CA ASP A 32 -18.17 -3.50 -7.79
C ASP A 32 -18.84 -3.97 -9.11
N ASP A 33 -20.00 -4.62 -8.98
CA ASP A 33 -20.74 -5.16 -10.14
C ASP A 33 -21.21 -4.07 -11.10
N ASP A 34 -21.35 -2.85 -10.63
CA ASP A 34 -21.75 -1.71 -11.44
C ASP A 34 -20.57 -1.00 -12.10
N GLY A 35 -19.34 -1.47 -11.86
CA GLY A 35 -18.13 -0.87 -12.38
C GLY A 35 -17.64 0.32 -11.58
N GLU A 36 -18.24 0.58 -10.42
CA GLU A 36 -17.82 1.69 -9.56
C GLU A 36 -16.59 1.26 -8.74
N LEU A 37 -15.63 2.16 -8.64
CA LEU A 37 -14.40 1.91 -7.87
C LEU A 37 -14.73 1.84 -6.38
N THR A 38 -14.41 0.71 -5.74
CA THR A 38 -14.65 0.51 -4.31
C THR A 38 -13.37 0.66 -3.48
N GLU A 39 -12.24 0.29 -4.04
CA GLU A 39 -10.94 0.46 -3.37
C GLU A 39 -9.81 0.39 -4.39
N LEU A 40 -8.65 0.91 -3.99
CA LEU A 40 -7.42 0.76 -4.75
C LEU A 40 -6.46 -0.10 -3.92
N ARG A 41 -5.85 -1.09 -4.55
CA ARG A 41 -4.85 -1.93 -3.93
C ARG A 41 -3.50 -1.68 -4.56
N GLY A 42 -2.46 -1.62 -3.74
CA GLY A 42 -1.10 -1.48 -4.21
C GLY A 42 -0.23 -2.59 -3.64
N VAL A 43 0.80 -2.97 -4.36
CA VAL A 43 1.73 -3.99 -3.91
C VAL A 43 3.13 -3.68 -4.42
N ARG A 44 4.11 -4.00 -3.59
CA ARG A 44 5.51 -4.02 -3.96
C ARG A 44 6.11 -5.33 -3.49
N ALA A 45 6.56 -6.17 -4.42
CA ALA A 45 7.24 -7.41 -4.09
C ALA A 45 8.73 -7.14 -3.86
N TRP A 46 9.29 -7.78 -2.84
CA TRP A 46 10.71 -7.70 -2.52
C TRP A 46 11.38 -9.04 -2.77
N PRO A 47 12.69 -9.05 -3.05
CA PRO A 47 13.45 -10.29 -3.05
C PRO A 47 13.30 -11.01 -1.70
N GLY A 48 13.32 -12.35 -1.71
CA GLY A 48 13.19 -13.13 -0.49
C GLY A 48 11.75 -13.40 -0.06
N GLY A 49 10.77 -13.02 -0.87
CA GLY A 49 9.37 -13.33 -0.59
C GLY A 49 8.63 -12.33 0.28
N PHE A 50 9.27 -11.25 0.69
CA PHE A 50 8.58 -10.17 1.40
C PHE A 50 7.72 -9.36 0.41
N ALA A 51 6.63 -8.79 0.90
CA ALA A 51 5.79 -7.91 0.10
C ALA A 51 5.22 -6.80 0.97
N ASP A 52 5.14 -5.62 0.39
CA ASP A 52 4.44 -4.48 0.99
C ASP A 52 3.11 -4.31 0.26
N ALA A 53 2.06 -4.01 0.98
CA ALA A 53 0.73 -3.86 0.42
C ALA A 53 0.04 -2.63 0.97
N LEU A 54 -0.83 -2.05 0.15
CA LEU A 54 -1.62 -0.86 0.47
C LEU A 54 -3.05 -1.09 0.02
N ARG A 55 -3.99 -0.69 0.86
CA ARG A 55 -5.41 -0.66 0.53
C ARG A 55 -5.93 0.74 0.80
N VAL A 56 -6.58 1.35 -0.20
CA VAL A 56 -7.15 2.69 -0.08
C VAL A 56 -8.63 2.63 -0.39
N VAL A 57 -9.45 3.03 0.56
CA VAL A 57 -10.90 3.15 0.38
C VAL A 57 -11.26 4.62 0.18
N TYR A 58 -10.67 5.50 0.96
CA TYR A 58 -10.77 6.95 0.84
C TYR A 58 -9.44 7.59 1.19
N THR A 59 -9.31 8.88 0.90
CA THR A 59 -8.12 9.64 1.30
C THR A 59 -7.94 9.66 2.82
N THR A 60 -9.00 9.42 3.58
CA THR A 60 -8.98 9.36 5.04
C THR A 60 -9.03 7.93 5.58
N ASP A 61 -9.09 6.93 4.70
CA ASP A 61 -9.22 5.52 5.10
C ASP A 61 -8.32 4.66 4.23
N ALA A 62 -7.15 4.38 4.76
CA ALA A 62 -6.15 3.55 4.10
C ALA A 62 -5.46 2.64 5.12
N ALA A 63 -4.85 1.56 4.63
CA ALA A 63 -4.08 0.64 5.45
C ALA A 63 -2.89 0.12 4.66
N GLY A 64 -1.75 0.03 5.32
CA GLY A 64 -0.54 -0.52 4.75
C GLY A 64 0.02 -1.63 5.62
N LEU A 65 0.69 -2.61 5.01
CA LEU A 65 1.34 -3.66 5.77
C LEU A 65 2.53 -4.22 4.99
N ARG A 66 3.41 -4.88 5.74
CA ARG A 66 4.45 -5.73 5.15
C ARG A 66 4.26 -7.15 5.66
N VAL A 67 4.35 -8.10 4.75
CA VAL A 67 4.34 -9.53 5.09
C VAL A 67 5.68 -10.14 4.76
N ASP A 68 6.06 -11.17 5.52
CA ASP A 68 7.24 -11.96 5.22
C ASP A 68 6.91 -13.08 4.23
N HIS A 69 7.89 -13.94 3.92
CA HIS A 69 7.72 -15.03 2.97
C HIS A 69 6.69 -16.08 3.42
N MET A 70 6.32 -16.07 4.69
CA MET A 70 5.30 -16.98 5.24
C MET A 70 3.92 -16.34 5.28
N GLY A 71 3.77 -15.10 4.81
CA GLY A 71 2.52 -14.37 4.87
C GLY A 71 2.22 -13.78 6.24
N CYS A 72 3.21 -13.71 7.12
CA CYS A 72 3.05 -13.12 8.44
C CYS A 72 3.31 -11.62 8.39
N VAL A 73 2.45 -10.84 9.05
CA VAL A 73 2.59 -9.38 9.10
C VAL A 73 3.73 -9.01 10.03
N VAL A 74 4.68 -8.23 9.54
CA VAL A 74 5.81 -7.72 10.33
C VAL A 74 5.75 -6.20 10.52
N TRP A 75 4.86 -5.52 9.83
CA TRP A 75 4.63 -4.09 9.97
C TRP A 75 3.22 -3.78 9.47
N GLN A 76 2.55 -2.82 10.11
CA GLN A 76 1.27 -2.35 9.65
C GLN A 76 0.99 -0.95 10.14
N ARG A 77 0.16 -0.21 9.39
CA ARG A 77 -0.30 1.12 9.75
C ARG A 77 -1.65 1.38 9.10
N GLU A 78 -2.56 2.00 9.85
CA GLU A 78 -3.86 2.42 9.36
C GLU A 78 -4.02 3.92 9.61
N GLY A 79 -4.83 4.57 8.80
CA GLY A 79 -5.10 5.99 8.93
C GLY A 79 -5.38 6.65 7.61
N GLY A 80 -5.04 7.93 7.51
CA GLY A 80 -5.17 8.67 6.26
C GLY A 80 -4.16 8.21 5.22
N LEU A 81 -4.48 8.43 3.95
CA LEU A 81 -3.63 8.00 2.84
C LEU A 81 -2.21 8.55 2.96
N ALA A 82 -2.06 9.85 3.20
CA ALA A 82 -0.73 10.46 3.30
C ALA A 82 0.10 9.85 4.42
N GLU A 83 -0.52 9.64 5.58
CA GLU A 83 0.14 9.06 6.75
C GLU A 83 0.61 7.62 6.49
N VAL A 84 -0.27 6.81 5.89
CA VAL A 84 0.07 5.42 5.58
C VAL A 84 1.17 5.34 4.53
N VAL A 85 1.07 6.13 3.48
CA VAL A 85 2.09 6.14 2.41
C VAL A 85 3.43 6.64 2.93
N ASP A 86 3.44 7.68 3.77
CA ASP A 86 4.69 8.15 4.37
C ASP A 86 5.35 7.04 5.19
N GLY A 87 4.56 6.24 5.91
CA GLY A 87 5.07 5.08 6.61
C GLY A 87 5.70 4.05 5.68
N LEU A 88 5.02 3.75 4.57
CA LEU A 88 5.53 2.79 3.58
C LEU A 88 6.80 3.29 2.89
N LEU A 89 6.86 4.57 2.56
CA LEU A 89 8.04 5.15 1.88
C LEU A 89 9.26 5.20 2.78
N THR A 90 9.06 5.35 4.07
CA THR A 90 10.17 5.41 5.04
C THR A 90 10.52 4.05 5.63
N LEU A 91 9.74 3.02 5.32
CA LEU A 91 9.98 1.67 5.81
C LEU A 91 11.26 1.09 5.17
N PRO A 92 12.26 0.68 5.96
CA PRO A 92 13.48 0.11 5.40
C PRO A 92 13.19 -1.16 4.59
N GLY A 93 13.96 -1.40 3.54
CA GLY A 93 13.83 -2.66 2.79
C GLY A 93 13.99 -3.86 3.71
N PRO A 94 13.35 -5.01 3.41
CA PRO A 94 13.32 -6.16 4.33
C PRO A 94 14.69 -6.70 4.74
N GLU A 95 15.69 -6.55 3.88
CA GLU A 95 17.03 -7.03 4.13
C GLU A 95 17.92 -6.00 4.83
N THR A 96 17.40 -4.81 5.05
CA THR A 96 18.14 -3.71 5.67
C THR A 96 18.19 -3.92 7.18
N VAL A 97 19.32 -3.60 7.79
CA VAL A 97 19.46 -3.60 9.25
C VAL A 97 18.45 -2.59 9.81
N GLY A 98 17.69 -3.03 10.83
CA GLY A 98 16.66 -2.19 11.43
C GLY A 98 15.27 -2.36 10.80
N ALA A 99 15.13 -3.16 9.73
CA ALA A 99 13.83 -3.46 9.19
C ALA A 99 12.98 -4.27 10.18
N PRO A 100 11.66 -4.06 10.23
CA PRO A 100 10.78 -4.84 11.10
C PRO A 100 10.85 -6.32 10.76
N ARG A 101 10.97 -7.17 11.78
CA ARG A 101 11.02 -8.63 11.63
C ARG A 101 10.14 -9.38 12.61
N LEU A 102 9.69 -8.70 13.65
CA LEU A 102 8.82 -9.31 14.66
C LEU A 102 7.44 -9.53 14.06
N VAL A 103 6.98 -10.77 14.10
CA VAL A 103 5.66 -11.13 13.59
C VAL A 103 4.58 -10.53 14.48
N LEU A 104 3.69 -9.73 13.89
CA LEU A 104 2.56 -9.11 14.57
C LEU A 104 1.30 -9.97 14.47
N GLY A 105 1.22 -10.83 13.45
CA GLY A 105 0.07 -11.68 13.20
C GLY A 105 0.09 -12.22 11.79
N ARG A 106 -0.99 -12.87 11.37
CA ARG A 106 -1.13 -13.32 10.00
C ARG A 106 -1.85 -12.26 9.18
N SER A 107 -1.54 -12.18 7.90
CA SER A 107 -2.26 -11.28 7.02
C SER A 107 -3.73 -11.72 6.94
N PRO A 108 -4.66 -10.78 6.80
CA PRO A 108 -6.06 -11.10 6.53
C PRO A 108 -6.12 -12.01 5.31
N SER A 109 -6.93 -13.07 5.35
CA SER A 109 -6.92 -14.19 4.41
C SER A 109 -6.95 -13.74 2.95
N GLY A 110 -5.78 -13.47 2.40
CA GLY A 110 -5.56 -13.23 0.97
C GLY A 110 -6.30 -12.06 0.35
N ILE A 111 -6.93 -11.21 1.14
CA ILE A 111 -7.88 -10.24 0.62
C ILE A 111 -7.22 -9.19 -0.24
N TRP A 112 -6.03 -8.74 0.14
CA TRP A 112 -5.37 -7.65 -0.57
C TRP A 112 -3.85 -7.79 -0.68
N VAL A 113 -3.34 -8.93 -0.32
CA VAL A 113 -1.95 -9.32 -0.59
C VAL A 113 -2.00 -10.37 -1.69
N PRO A 114 -1.29 -10.17 -2.81
CA PRO A 114 -1.28 -11.14 -3.91
C PRO A 114 -0.74 -12.49 -3.52
#